data_6f85d487ecea27b1739c53f42ba0ebf0
#
_entry.id   6f85d487ecea27b1739c53f42ba0ebf0
#
_cell.length_a   1.000
_cell.length_b   1.000
_cell.length_c   1.000
_cell.angle_alpha   90.00
_cell.angle_beta   90.00
_cell.angle_gamma   90.00
#
_symmetry.space_group_name_H-M   'P 1'
#
loop_
_entity.id
_entity.type
_entity.pdbx_description
1 polymer ?
#
loop_
_entity_poly.entity_id
_entity_poly.type
_entity_poly.pdbx_seq_one_letter_code
_entity_poly.pdbx_strand_id
1 'polypeptide(L)'
;PVDHYIGGIEHAILHLLYSRFFHKLMRDMGLVSSDEPFKKLLCQGMVLAHTYYQQDEKGGQNWISPLDVDAVMDDKGRITGAVKKSDGASVFYDGMSKMSKSKNNGIDPQTMIDRYGADAVRLFTMFAAPPEQSLEWSDAGLEGSQRFIKRFWKQVRQHLNAPAAPALQADQLSQQQQDMRRKTHETIQKVSDDIERRTTFNTAIAAIMEPVSYQHLTLPTNKEI
;
A
#
# COMPACT_ATOMS: atom_id res chain seq x y z
N PRO A 1 -19.00 -21.83 4.97
CA PRO A 1 -18.49 -20.48 5.27
C PRO A 1 -17.50 -20.03 4.20
N VAL A 2 -17.38 -18.72 4.02
CA VAL A 2 -16.36 -18.11 3.15
C VAL A 2 -15.02 -18.12 3.89
N ASP A 3 -13.90 -18.26 3.17
CA ASP A 3 -12.58 -18.32 3.81
C ASP A 3 -12.16 -16.98 4.41
N HIS A 4 -12.38 -15.88 3.69
CA HIS A 4 -12.03 -14.55 4.13
C HIS A 4 -13.17 -13.55 3.94
N TYR A 5 -13.38 -12.69 4.94
CA TYR A 5 -14.08 -11.43 4.79
C TYR A 5 -13.06 -10.30 4.86
N ILE A 6 -13.04 -9.44 3.84
CA ILE A 6 -12.15 -8.28 3.78
C ILE A 6 -13.03 -7.06 3.53
N GLY A 7 -12.99 -6.09 4.44
CA GLY A 7 -13.80 -4.87 4.33
C GLY A 7 -13.43 -3.83 5.37
N GLY A 8 -13.94 -2.61 5.22
CA GLY A 8 -13.67 -1.52 6.15
C GLY A 8 -14.27 -1.75 7.53
N ILE A 9 -13.61 -1.22 8.55
CA ILE A 9 -14.04 -1.32 9.97
C ILE A 9 -15.43 -0.72 10.20
N GLU A 10 -15.89 0.20 9.36
CA GLU A 10 -17.22 0.82 9.44
C GLU A 10 -18.37 -0.18 9.26
N HIS A 11 -18.11 -1.35 8.70
CA HIS A 11 -19.11 -2.43 8.55
C HIS A 11 -19.23 -3.33 9.77
N ALA A 12 -18.42 -3.13 10.82
CA ALA A 12 -18.40 -3.99 12.00
C ALA A 12 -19.76 -4.09 12.70
N ILE A 13 -20.52 -2.99 12.79
CA ILE A 13 -21.84 -2.96 13.46
C ILE A 13 -22.96 -3.35 12.50
N LEU A 14 -22.99 -2.79 11.29
CA LEU A 14 -24.11 -3.02 10.37
C LEU A 14 -24.01 -4.36 9.66
N HIS A 15 -23.17 -4.43 8.64
CA HIS A 15 -23.09 -5.60 7.75
C HIS A 15 -22.62 -6.86 8.48
N LEU A 16 -21.58 -6.79 9.29
CA LEU A 16 -21.05 -7.95 9.99
C LEU A 16 -22.04 -8.49 11.02
N LEU A 17 -22.74 -7.61 11.75
CA LEU A 17 -23.78 -8.02 12.71
C LEU A 17 -24.92 -8.75 11.99
N TYR A 18 -25.44 -8.17 10.90
CA TYR A 18 -26.54 -8.78 10.16
C TYR A 18 -26.12 -10.08 9.47
N SER A 19 -24.96 -10.16 8.86
CA SER A 19 -24.50 -11.39 8.21
C SER A 19 -24.35 -12.54 9.22
N ARG A 20 -23.84 -12.28 10.43
CA ARG A 20 -23.75 -13.28 11.51
C ARG A 20 -25.13 -13.67 12.04
N PHE A 21 -26.01 -12.68 12.25
CA PHE A 21 -27.37 -12.94 12.74
C PHE A 21 -28.13 -13.85 11.78
N PHE A 22 -28.20 -13.50 10.50
CA PHE A 22 -28.92 -14.30 9.51
C PHE A 22 -28.26 -15.67 9.29
N HIS A 23 -26.94 -15.76 9.33
CA HIS A 23 -26.26 -17.05 9.21
C HIS A 23 -26.63 -17.99 10.37
N LYS A 24 -26.63 -17.48 11.61
CA LYS A 24 -27.01 -18.27 12.79
C LYS A 24 -28.49 -18.68 12.73
N LEU A 25 -29.37 -17.80 12.27
CA LEU A 25 -30.77 -18.13 12.05
C LEU A 25 -30.92 -19.26 11.01
N MET A 26 -30.23 -19.18 9.88
CA MET A 26 -30.24 -20.25 8.87
C MET A 26 -29.65 -21.57 9.40
N ARG A 27 -28.63 -21.52 10.24
CA ARG A 27 -28.07 -22.69 10.92
C ARG A 27 -29.12 -23.33 11.83
N ASP A 28 -29.79 -22.55 12.65
CA ASP A 28 -30.82 -23.05 13.59
C ASP A 28 -32.03 -23.63 12.85
N MET A 29 -32.28 -23.17 11.63
CA MET A 29 -33.29 -23.75 10.70
C MET A 29 -32.77 -24.97 9.92
N GLY A 30 -31.51 -25.38 10.08
CA GLY A 30 -30.91 -26.50 9.35
C GLY A 30 -30.54 -26.22 7.90
N LEU A 31 -30.54 -24.95 7.46
CA LEU A 31 -30.21 -24.56 6.08
C LEU A 31 -28.71 -24.49 5.82
N VAL A 32 -27.91 -24.26 6.85
CA VAL A 32 -26.43 -24.28 6.82
C VAL A 32 -25.91 -25.05 8.01
N SER A 33 -24.70 -25.62 7.88
CA SER A 33 -24.06 -26.44 8.91
C SER A 33 -22.94 -25.76 9.71
N SER A 34 -22.52 -24.56 9.29
CA SER A 34 -21.41 -23.83 9.93
C SER A 34 -21.93 -22.83 10.97
N ASP A 35 -21.14 -22.60 12.02
CA ASP A 35 -21.50 -21.69 13.11
C ASP A 35 -21.32 -20.22 12.75
N GLU A 36 -20.34 -19.92 11.87
CA GLU A 36 -20.02 -18.55 11.46
C GLU A 36 -19.97 -18.43 9.92
N PRO A 37 -20.35 -17.27 9.37
CA PRO A 37 -20.34 -17.05 7.91
C PRO A 37 -18.93 -16.98 7.33
N PHE A 38 -17.95 -16.54 8.12
CA PHE A 38 -16.56 -16.32 7.70
C PHE A 38 -15.60 -17.08 8.58
N LYS A 39 -14.56 -17.69 7.99
CA LYS A 39 -13.47 -18.33 8.73
C LYS A 39 -12.48 -17.30 9.28
N LYS A 40 -12.21 -16.22 8.55
CA LYS A 40 -11.30 -15.15 8.94
C LYS A 40 -11.87 -13.79 8.57
N LEU A 41 -11.79 -12.84 9.50
CA LEU A 41 -12.11 -11.42 9.30
C LEU A 41 -10.83 -10.61 9.17
N LEU A 42 -10.76 -9.76 8.16
CA LEU A 42 -9.75 -8.72 8.02
C LEU A 42 -10.47 -7.38 7.88
N CYS A 43 -10.65 -6.69 9.01
CA CYS A 43 -11.25 -5.36 9.03
C CYS A 43 -10.18 -4.32 8.68
N GLN A 44 -10.32 -3.69 7.53
CA GLN A 44 -9.36 -2.71 7.03
C GLN A 44 -9.55 -1.36 7.72
N GLY A 45 -8.42 -0.68 7.98
CA GLY A 45 -8.41 0.71 8.42
C GLY A 45 -8.91 1.67 7.33
N MET A 46 -9.09 2.91 7.70
CA MET A 46 -9.57 3.95 6.79
C MET A 46 -8.46 4.48 5.90
N VAL A 47 -8.80 4.87 4.66
CA VAL A 47 -7.90 5.63 3.82
C VAL A 47 -8.09 7.12 4.12
N LEU A 48 -6.98 7.79 4.49
CA LEU A 48 -6.94 9.21 4.84
C LEU A 48 -6.30 10.01 3.71
N ALA A 49 -6.80 11.21 3.49
CA ALA A 49 -6.19 12.17 2.57
C ALA A 49 -6.23 13.58 3.15
N HIS A 50 -5.34 14.43 2.66
CA HIS A 50 -5.37 15.84 2.95
C HIS A 50 -6.70 16.45 2.51
N THR A 51 -7.21 17.39 3.30
CA THR A 51 -8.53 17.98 3.10
C THR A 51 -8.41 19.47 3.03
N TYR A 52 -9.03 20.06 2.00
CA TYR A 52 -8.92 21.48 1.70
C TYR A 52 -10.29 22.08 1.44
N TYR A 53 -10.50 23.34 1.83
CA TYR A 53 -11.75 24.06 1.56
C TYR A 53 -11.51 25.56 1.32
N GLN A 54 -12.45 26.18 0.62
CA GLN A 54 -12.62 27.64 0.58
C GLN A 54 -13.89 28.02 1.33
N GLN A 55 -13.88 29.14 2.04
CA GLN A 55 -15.09 29.71 2.63
C GLN A 55 -15.87 30.51 1.58
N ASP A 56 -17.17 30.27 1.50
CA ASP A 56 -18.07 31.11 0.73
C ASP A 56 -18.44 32.40 1.49
N GLU A 57 -19.14 33.34 0.84
CA GLU A 57 -19.54 34.60 1.42
C GLU A 57 -20.48 34.48 2.65
N LYS A 58 -21.10 33.29 2.82
CA LYS A 58 -22.02 32.99 3.93
C LYS A 58 -21.34 32.16 5.03
N GLY A 59 -20.02 31.92 4.93
CA GLY A 59 -19.26 31.16 5.90
C GLY A 59 -19.37 29.62 5.68
N GLY A 60 -19.99 29.17 4.60
CA GLY A 60 -20.04 27.75 4.20
C GLY A 60 -18.68 27.25 3.70
N GLN A 61 -18.42 25.95 3.83
CA GLN A 61 -17.20 25.34 3.37
C GLN A 61 -17.41 24.67 2.01
N ASN A 62 -16.71 25.15 0.98
CA ASN A 62 -16.63 24.52 -0.33
C ASN A 62 -15.38 23.64 -0.39
N TRP A 63 -15.56 22.33 -0.36
CA TRP A 63 -14.48 21.37 -0.35
C TRP A 63 -13.81 21.23 -1.72
N ILE A 64 -12.47 21.27 -1.74
CA ILE A 64 -11.66 21.25 -2.94
C ILE A 64 -10.82 19.98 -2.96
N SER A 65 -10.78 19.33 -4.12
CA SER A 65 -9.98 18.11 -4.30
C SER A 65 -8.49 18.36 -4.03
N PRO A 66 -7.80 17.49 -3.32
CA PRO A 66 -6.35 17.55 -3.16
C PRO A 66 -5.59 17.59 -4.48
N LEU A 67 -6.16 17.06 -5.55
CA LEU A 67 -5.55 17.07 -6.89
C LEU A 67 -5.56 18.45 -7.54
N ASP A 68 -6.44 19.35 -7.09
CA ASP A 68 -6.66 20.68 -7.67
C ASP A 68 -5.93 21.81 -6.90
N VAL A 69 -5.11 21.45 -5.93
CA VAL A 69 -4.36 22.40 -5.10
C VAL A 69 -2.87 22.08 -5.07
N ASP A 70 -2.07 23.13 -4.84
CA ASP A 70 -0.66 23.01 -4.45
C ASP A 70 -0.53 23.39 -2.98
N ALA A 71 -0.01 22.47 -2.17
CA ALA A 71 0.15 22.68 -0.74
C ALA A 71 1.24 23.72 -0.45
N VAL A 72 0.98 24.63 0.48
CA VAL A 72 1.96 25.58 1.03
C VAL A 72 2.51 25.01 2.32
N MET A 73 3.83 24.88 2.41
CA MET A 73 4.50 24.30 3.57
C MET A 73 5.34 25.36 4.30
N ASP A 74 5.46 25.19 5.61
CA ASP A 74 6.41 25.96 6.43
C ASP A 74 7.85 25.41 6.30
N ASP A 75 8.81 26.11 6.94
CA ASP A 75 10.22 25.70 6.95
C ASP A 75 10.47 24.31 7.59
N LYS A 76 9.50 23.77 8.29
CA LYS A 76 9.51 22.44 8.92
C LYS A 76 8.79 21.38 8.10
N GLY A 77 8.33 21.72 6.88
CA GLY A 77 7.63 20.82 5.98
C GLY A 77 6.17 20.52 6.39
N ARG A 78 5.56 21.34 7.27
CA ARG A 78 4.16 21.19 7.65
C ARG A 78 3.27 22.02 6.72
N ILE A 79 2.17 21.43 6.27
CA ILE A 79 1.19 22.13 5.45
C ILE A 79 0.49 23.20 6.29
N THR A 80 0.57 24.46 5.84
CA THR A 80 -0.04 25.62 6.47
C THR A 80 -1.24 26.15 5.70
N GLY A 81 -1.40 25.73 4.45
CA GLY A 81 -2.48 26.12 3.55
C GLY A 81 -2.28 25.51 2.17
N ALA A 82 -2.97 26.02 1.20
CA ALA A 82 -2.78 25.64 -0.20
C ALA A 82 -3.21 26.78 -1.14
N VAL A 83 -2.82 26.66 -2.40
CA VAL A 83 -3.31 27.51 -3.50
C VAL A 83 -3.96 26.65 -4.57
N LYS A 84 -5.05 27.14 -5.12
CA LYS A 84 -5.78 26.46 -6.19
C LYS A 84 -4.99 26.54 -7.49
N LYS A 85 -4.82 25.42 -8.19
CA LYS A 85 -4.05 25.35 -9.45
C LYS A 85 -4.68 26.17 -10.58
N SER A 86 -6.01 26.30 -10.57
CA SER A 86 -6.77 26.96 -11.64
C SER A 86 -6.62 28.48 -11.69
N ASP A 87 -6.57 29.13 -10.50
CA ASP A 87 -6.65 30.58 -10.39
C ASP A 87 -5.71 31.19 -9.33
N GLY A 88 -4.96 30.36 -8.60
CA GLY A 88 -4.03 30.79 -7.55
C GLY A 88 -4.73 31.26 -6.27
N ALA A 89 -6.05 31.07 -6.13
CA ALA A 89 -6.77 31.48 -4.94
C ALA A 89 -6.33 30.70 -3.70
N SER A 90 -6.25 31.37 -2.55
CA SER A 90 -5.89 30.74 -1.27
C SER A 90 -6.96 29.73 -0.82
N VAL A 91 -6.49 28.63 -0.26
CA VAL A 91 -7.31 27.52 0.21
C VAL A 91 -6.89 27.16 1.64
N PHE A 92 -7.85 26.93 2.50
CA PHE A 92 -7.62 26.49 3.88
C PHE A 92 -7.31 24.98 3.92
N TYR A 93 -6.40 24.60 4.78
CA TYR A 93 -6.07 23.21 5.07
C TYR A 93 -6.81 22.74 6.33
N ASP A 94 -7.61 21.68 6.23
CA ASP A 94 -8.41 21.08 7.32
C ASP A 94 -7.75 19.80 7.91
N GLY A 95 -6.49 19.54 7.55
CA GLY A 95 -5.77 18.37 8.05
C GLY A 95 -6.03 17.10 7.25
N MET A 96 -5.60 15.97 7.83
CA MET A 96 -5.85 14.61 7.30
C MET A 96 -7.21 14.13 7.78
N SER A 97 -8.05 13.65 6.87
CA SER A 97 -9.32 13.04 7.24
C SER A 97 -9.69 11.86 6.35
N LYS A 98 -10.64 11.03 6.81
CA LYS A 98 -11.17 9.92 6.01
C LYS A 98 -11.61 10.41 4.63
N MET A 99 -11.22 9.71 3.59
CA MET A 99 -11.70 9.98 2.24
C MET A 99 -13.22 9.87 2.18
N SER A 100 -13.87 10.90 1.68
CA SER A 100 -15.32 10.94 1.52
C SER A 100 -15.74 11.82 0.34
N LYS A 101 -16.86 11.47 -0.28
CA LYS A 101 -17.46 12.27 -1.34
C LYS A 101 -17.87 13.67 -0.83
N SER A 102 -18.35 13.77 0.41
CA SER A 102 -18.80 15.03 1.01
C SER A 102 -17.67 16.02 1.24
N LYS A 103 -16.45 15.56 1.49
CA LYS A 103 -15.25 16.40 1.66
C LYS A 103 -14.42 16.53 0.36
N ASN A 104 -14.86 15.92 -0.73
CA ASN A 104 -14.17 15.94 -2.02
C ASN A 104 -12.66 15.63 -1.93
N ASN A 105 -12.27 14.83 -0.94
CA ASN A 105 -10.88 14.44 -0.71
C ASN A 105 -10.57 13.00 -1.17
N GLY A 106 -11.48 12.36 -1.87
CA GLY A 106 -11.27 11.06 -2.50
C GLY A 106 -10.31 11.16 -3.67
N ILE A 107 -9.41 10.19 -3.77
CA ILE A 107 -8.51 10.05 -4.92
C ILE A 107 -9.10 9.01 -5.85
N ASP A 108 -9.26 9.37 -7.12
CA ASP A 108 -9.75 8.43 -8.13
C ASP A 108 -8.66 7.39 -8.48
N PRO A 109 -8.93 6.10 -8.23
CA PRO A 109 -7.96 5.04 -8.54
C PRO A 109 -7.56 4.99 -10.01
N GLN A 110 -8.49 5.30 -10.94
CA GLN A 110 -8.17 5.23 -12.37
C GLN A 110 -7.13 6.27 -12.76
N THR A 111 -7.26 7.49 -12.28
CA THR A 111 -6.27 8.56 -12.49
C THR A 111 -4.87 8.13 -12.01
N MET A 112 -4.80 7.45 -10.87
CA MET A 112 -3.53 6.96 -10.34
C MET A 112 -2.98 5.78 -11.14
N ILE A 113 -3.84 4.88 -11.60
CA ILE A 113 -3.47 3.75 -12.47
C ILE A 113 -2.92 4.25 -13.80
N ASP A 114 -3.54 5.24 -14.40
CA ASP A 114 -3.10 5.83 -15.68
C ASP A 114 -1.73 6.52 -15.54
N ARG A 115 -1.48 7.15 -14.38
CA ARG A 115 -0.23 7.87 -14.11
C ARG A 115 0.93 6.97 -13.67
N TYR A 116 0.67 6.01 -12.78
CA TYR A 116 1.72 5.22 -12.13
C TYR A 116 1.72 3.74 -12.51
N GLY A 117 0.63 3.24 -13.08
CA GLY A 117 0.39 1.83 -13.36
C GLY A 117 -0.29 1.11 -12.19
N ALA A 118 -1.13 0.12 -12.51
CA ALA A 118 -1.91 -0.64 -11.54
C ALA A 118 -1.04 -1.31 -10.46
N ASP A 119 0.10 -1.88 -10.85
CA ASP A 119 0.98 -2.58 -9.91
C ASP A 119 1.62 -1.64 -8.89
N ALA A 120 1.96 -0.39 -9.30
CA ALA A 120 2.50 0.60 -8.37
C ALA A 120 1.44 1.03 -7.34
N VAL A 121 0.20 1.24 -7.77
CA VAL A 121 -0.92 1.59 -6.87
C VAL A 121 -1.19 0.44 -5.89
N ARG A 122 -1.24 -0.80 -6.35
CA ARG A 122 -1.43 -1.99 -5.51
C ARG A 122 -0.29 -2.16 -4.51
N LEU A 123 0.96 -2.03 -4.98
CA LEU A 123 2.13 -2.14 -4.11
C LEU A 123 2.12 -1.07 -3.02
N PHE A 124 1.83 0.19 -3.38
CA PHE A 124 1.72 1.29 -2.42
C PHE A 124 0.65 0.99 -1.35
N THR A 125 -0.55 0.58 -1.77
CA THR A 125 -1.66 0.29 -0.85
C THR A 125 -1.30 -0.79 0.16
N MET A 126 -0.57 -1.84 -0.26
CA MET A 126 -0.14 -2.92 0.63
C MET A 126 1.08 -2.55 1.48
N PHE A 127 1.90 -1.60 1.02
CA PHE A 127 3.15 -1.23 1.69
C PHE A 127 2.96 -0.11 2.72
N ALA A 128 2.05 0.85 2.47
CA ALA A 128 1.96 2.08 3.26
C ALA A 128 1.56 1.85 4.73
N ALA A 129 0.73 0.84 5.01
CA ALA A 129 0.30 0.51 6.37
C ALA A 129 -0.10 -0.96 6.49
N PRO A 130 -0.08 -1.53 7.72
CA PRO A 130 -0.77 -2.79 7.98
C PRO A 130 -2.25 -2.68 7.61
N PRO A 131 -2.90 -3.76 7.11
CA PRO A 131 -4.29 -3.68 6.63
C PRO A 131 -5.29 -3.13 7.65
N GLU A 132 -5.08 -3.39 8.94
CA GLU A 132 -5.97 -2.98 10.04
C GLU A 132 -5.77 -1.52 10.47
N GLN A 133 -4.69 -0.88 10.03
CA GLN A 133 -4.38 0.51 10.34
C GLN A 133 -4.84 1.46 9.23
N SER A 134 -5.05 2.72 9.61
CA SER A 134 -5.37 3.74 8.62
C SER A 134 -4.17 3.99 7.71
N LEU A 135 -4.45 4.09 6.41
CA LEU A 135 -3.48 4.41 5.37
C LEU A 135 -3.56 5.90 5.04
N GLU A 136 -2.45 6.62 5.19
CA GLU A 136 -2.33 7.98 4.70
C GLU A 136 -1.92 7.98 3.22
N TRP A 137 -2.72 8.63 2.39
CA TRP A 137 -2.41 8.73 0.96
C TRP A 137 -1.17 9.59 0.73
N SER A 138 -0.25 9.11 -0.11
CA SER A 138 1.00 9.79 -0.42
C SER A 138 1.43 9.58 -1.88
N ASP A 139 1.46 10.65 -2.65
CA ASP A 139 1.96 10.60 -4.04
C ASP A 139 3.45 10.22 -4.08
N ALA A 140 4.25 10.69 -3.12
CA ALA A 140 5.66 10.31 -2.99
C ALA A 140 5.82 8.79 -2.73
N GLY A 141 4.90 8.18 -1.97
CA GLY A 141 4.85 6.73 -1.74
C GLY A 141 4.54 5.96 -3.02
N LEU A 142 3.61 6.46 -3.84
CA LEU A 142 3.29 5.89 -5.17
C LEU A 142 4.50 5.94 -6.11
N GLU A 143 5.17 7.08 -6.20
CA GLU A 143 6.40 7.23 -6.99
C GLU A 143 7.51 6.31 -6.50
N GLY A 144 7.66 6.15 -5.19
CA GLY A 144 8.58 5.19 -4.58
C GLY A 144 8.30 3.76 -5.00
N SER A 145 7.04 3.37 -4.97
CA SER A 145 6.58 2.04 -5.41
C SER A 145 6.84 1.81 -6.90
N GLN A 146 6.55 2.80 -7.76
CA GLN A 146 6.83 2.72 -9.19
C GLN A 146 8.34 2.58 -9.47
N ARG A 147 9.19 3.39 -8.78
CA ARG A 147 10.64 3.28 -8.92
C ARG A 147 11.16 1.90 -8.51
N PHE A 148 10.61 1.33 -7.43
CA PHE A 148 10.98 -0.02 -7.00
C PHE A 148 10.62 -1.07 -8.05
N ILE A 149 9.39 -1.06 -8.59
CA ILE A 149 8.95 -2.01 -9.62
C ILE A 149 9.83 -1.91 -10.87
N LYS A 150 10.11 -0.69 -11.34
CA LYS A 150 10.98 -0.48 -12.52
C LYS A 150 12.40 -1.02 -12.30
N ARG A 151 12.97 -0.82 -11.11
CA ARG A 151 14.29 -1.35 -10.74
C ARG A 151 14.28 -2.87 -10.68
N PHE A 152 13.30 -3.47 -10.01
CA PHE A 152 13.14 -4.91 -9.92
C PHE A 152 12.98 -5.55 -11.31
N TRP A 153 12.11 -4.98 -12.14
CA TRP A 153 11.92 -5.41 -13.53
C TRP A 153 13.22 -5.39 -14.34
N LYS A 154 14.00 -4.31 -14.20
CA LYS A 154 15.30 -4.19 -14.86
C LYS A 154 16.26 -5.32 -14.44
N GLN A 155 16.33 -5.63 -13.15
CA GLN A 155 17.18 -6.72 -12.62
C GLN A 155 16.77 -8.08 -13.18
N VAL A 156 15.46 -8.39 -13.17
CA VAL A 156 14.94 -9.64 -13.73
C VAL A 156 15.29 -9.75 -15.23
N ARG A 157 15.09 -8.69 -16.00
CA ARG A 157 15.44 -8.70 -17.43
C ARG A 157 16.94 -8.85 -17.69
N GLN A 158 17.77 -8.22 -16.87
CA GLN A 158 19.21 -8.40 -16.95
C GLN A 158 19.61 -9.84 -16.68
N HIS A 159 19.02 -10.48 -15.67
CA HIS A 159 19.26 -11.87 -15.34
C HIS A 159 18.81 -12.81 -16.47
N LEU A 160 17.65 -12.61 -17.05
CA LEU A 160 17.12 -13.44 -18.15
C LEU A 160 17.94 -13.32 -19.44
N ASN A 161 18.61 -12.20 -19.65
CA ASN A 161 19.46 -11.95 -20.82
C ASN A 161 20.94 -12.33 -20.56
N ALA A 162 21.30 -12.69 -19.34
CA ALA A 162 22.64 -13.12 -19.00
C ALA A 162 22.88 -14.59 -19.42
N PRO A 163 24.14 -14.99 -19.67
CA PRO A 163 24.47 -16.41 -19.83
C PRO A 163 24.00 -17.23 -18.64
N ALA A 164 23.71 -18.51 -18.89
CA ALA A 164 23.35 -19.43 -17.81
C ALA A 164 24.42 -19.43 -16.71
N ALA A 165 24.01 -19.21 -15.46
CA ALA A 165 24.92 -19.27 -14.35
C ALA A 165 25.46 -20.69 -14.16
N PRO A 166 26.74 -20.84 -13.76
CA PRO A 166 27.30 -22.16 -13.43
C PRO A 166 26.55 -22.77 -12.24
N ALA A 167 26.64 -24.08 -12.09
CA ALA A 167 26.06 -24.75 -10.93
C ALA A 167 26.61 -24.17 -9.63
N LEU A 168 25.75 -23.97 -8.64
CA LEU A 168 26.11 -23.41 -7.35
C LEU A 168 27.10 -24.32 -6.63
N GLN A 169 28.29 -23.82 -6.34
CA GLN A 169 29.31 -24.45 -5.51
C GLN A 169 29.38 -23.71 -4.18
N ALA A 170 28.68 -24.22 -3.17
CA ALA A 170 28.45 -23.50 -1.91
C ALA A 170 29.73 -23.24 -1.10
N ASP A 171 30.74 -24.06 -1.28
CA ASP A 171 32.07 -23.99 -0.66
C ASP A 171 33.03 -22.98 -1.32
N GLN A 172 32.70 -22.55 -2.55
CA GLN A 172 33.51 -21.60 -3.33
C GLN A 172 32.93 -20.16 -3.34
N LEU A 173 31.85 -19.93 -2.61
CA LEU A 173 31.23 -18.61 -2.54
C LEU A 173 32.11 -17.60 -1.82
N SER A 174 32.28 -16.41 -2.40
CA SER A 174 32.86 -15.27 -1.69
C SER A 174 32.00 -14.88 -0.48
N GLN A 175 32.57 -14.14 0.47
CA GLN A 175 31.85 -13.67 1.65
C GLN A 175 30.56 -12.89 1.26
N GLN A 176 30.63 -12.00 0.25
CA GLN A 176 29.47 -11.26 -0.24
C GLN A 176 28.38 -12.16 -0.80
N GLN A 177 28.75 -13.21 -1.54
CA GLN A 177 27.80 -14.19 -2.07
C GLN A 177 27.16 -15.01 -0.95
N GLN A 178 27.92 -15.39 0.07
CA GLN A 178 27.40 -16.08 1.26
C GLN A 178 26.41 -15.20 2.01
N ASP A 179 26.75 -13.92 2.23
CA ASP A 179 25.89 -12.96 2.91
C ASP A 179 24.60 -12.69 2.12
N MET A 180 24.67 -12.56 0.79
CA MET A 180 23.49 -12.42 -0.07
C MET A 180 22.60 -13.66 0.00
N ARG A 181 23.18 -14.87 -0.06
CA ARG A 181 22.44 -16.12 0.06
C ARG A 181 21.74 -16.21 1.41
N ARG A 182 22.44 -15.93 2.50
CA ARG A 182 21.85 -15.90 3.85
C ARG A 182 20.70 -14.91 3.90
N LYS A 183 20.90 -13.67 3.44
CA LYS A 183 19.87 -12.64 3.42
C LYS A 183 18.64 -13.05 2.60
N THR A 184 18.86 -13.74 1.47
CA THR A 184 17.76 -14.26 0.65
C THR A 184 16.89 -15.25 1.43
N HIS A 185 17.51 -16.22 2.11
CA HIS A 185 16.78 -17.23 2.89
C HIS A 185 16.08 -16.62 4.12
N GLU A 186 16.73 -15.70 4.83
CA GLU A 186 16.10 -14.94 5.91
C GLU A 186 14.89 -14.14 5.41
N THR A 187 15.00 -13.53 4.23
CA THR A 187 13.89 -12.80 3.59
C THR A 187 12.74 -13.73 3.24
N ILE A 188 13.02 -14.89 2.62
CA ILE A 188 11.99 -15.89 2.30
C ILE A 188 11.24 -16.32 3.56
N GLN A 189 11.96 -16.66 4.63
CA GLN A 189 11.37 -17.07 5.90
C GLN A 189 10.48 -15.95 6.48
N LYS A 190 11.00 -14.72 6.53
CA LYS A 190 10.28 -13.57 7.04
C LYS A 190 9.00 -13.27 6.24
N VAL A 191 9.10 -13.26 4.91
CA VAL A 191 7.97 -12.99 4.02
C VAL A 191 6.88 -14.06 4.16
N SER A 192 7.29 -15.34 4.24
CA SER A 192 6.34 -16.45 4.47
C SER A 192 5.58 -16.26 5.80
N ASP A 193 6.28 -15.97 6.89
CA ASP A 193 5.64 -15.72 8.19
C ASP A 193 4.73 -14.48 8.17
N ASP A 194 5.20 -13.38 7.59
CA ASP A 194 4.44 -12.12 7.51
C ASP A 194 3.13 -12.28 6.70
N ILE A 195 3.15 -13.05 5.60
CA ILE A 195 1.97 -13.28 4.74
C ILE A 195 1.04 -14.34 5.33
N GLU A 196 1.55 -15.52 5.66
CA GLU A 196 0.73 -16.66 6.02
C GLU A 196 0.11 -16.52 7.41
N ARG A 197 0.91 -16.07 8.39
CA ARG A 197 0.51 -16.03 9.78
C ARG A 197 0.07 -14.66 10.25
N ARG A 198 0.85 -13.62 9.92
CA ARG A 198 0.67 -12.27 10.50
C ARG A 198 -0.22 -11.36 9.65
N THR A 199 -0.35 -11.63 8.36
CA THR A 199 -1.07 -10.78 7.39
C THR A 199 -0.52 -9.33 7.37
N THR A 200 0.81 -9.17 7.57
CA THR A 200 1.51 -7.89 7.58
C THR A 200 2.24 -7.65 6.26
N PHE A 201 1.51 -7.23 5.24
CA PHE A 201 2.06 -7.06 3.87
C PHE A 201 3.14 -5.99 3.80
N ASN A 202 3.02 -4.92 4.56
CA ASN A 202 3.98 -3.82 4.59
C ASN A 202 5.38 -4.29 5.04
N THR A 203 5.47 -5.15 6.05
CA THR A 203 6.77 -5.70 6.53
C THR A 203 7.33 -6.73 5.57
N ALA A 204 6.48 -7.54 4.92
CA ALA A 204 6.89 -8.47 3.87
C ALA A 204 7.50 -7.72 2.67
N ILE A 205 6.83 -6.65 2.20
CA ILE A 205 7.32 -5.82 1.10
C ILE A 205 8.63 -5.13 1.47
N ALA A 206 8.74 -4.54 2.67
CA ALA A 206 9.97 -3.95 3.16
C ALA A 206 11.14 -4.96 3.15
N ALA A 207 10.88 -6.18 3.61
CA ALA A 207 11.88 -7.25 3.62
C ALA A 207 12.36 -7.64 2.20
N ILE A 208 11.47 -7.59 1.20
CA ILE A 208 11.84 -7.84 -0.21
C ILE A 208 12.63 -6.66 -0.80
N MET A 209 12.28 -5.43 -0.44
CA MET A 209 12.96 -4.24 -0.96
C MET A 209 14.43 -4.17 -0.54
N GLU A 210 14.78 -4.72 0.61
CA GLU A 210 16.11 -4.68 1.17
C GLU A 210 17.14 -5.45 0.32
N PRO A 211 17.01 -6.76 0.03
CA PRO A 211 17.97 -7.49 -0.78
C PRO A 211 18.00 -7.01 -2.24
N VAL A 212 16.88 -6.57 -2.80
CA VAL A 212 16.84 -5.97 -4.15
C VAL A 212 17.69 -4.70 -4.22
N SER A 213 17.69 -3.90 -3.16
CA SER A 213 18.54 -2.70 -3.09
C SER A 213 20.01 -3.05 -2.84
N TYR A 214 20.29 -4.03 -1.99
CA TYR A 214 21.64 -4.51 -1.68
C TYR A 214 22.31 -5.12 -2.91
N GLN A 215 21.61 -5.97 -3.66
CA GLN A 215 22.12 -6.60 -4.88
C GLN A 215 22.56 -5.57 -5.93
N HIS A 216 21.85 -4.43 -6.02
CA HIS A 216 22.19 -3.38 -6.97
C HIS A 216 23.48 -2.61 -6.60
N LEU A 217 23.81 -2.57 -5.30
CA LEU A 217 24.97 -1.81 -4.79
C LEU A 217 26.24 -2.66 -4.71
N THR A 218 26.13 -3.98 -4.56
CA THR A 218 27.25 -4.84 -4.15
C THR A 218 27.67 -5.89 -5.18
N LEU A 219 26.80 -6.24 -6.13
CA LEU A 219 27.18 -7.14 -7.21
C LEU A 219 27.64 -6.30 -8.40
N PRO A 220 28.83 -6.58 -8.96
CA PRO A 220 29.26 -5.91 -10.19
C PRO A 220 28.21 -6.16 -11.26
N THR A 221 27.63 -5.10 -11.79
CA THR A 221 26.96 -5.17 -13.10
C THR A 221 27.98 -5.73 -14.05
N ASN A 222 27.67 -6.81 -14.79
CA ASN A 222 28.54 -7.50 -15.78
C ASN A 222 29.08 -6.53 -16.83
N LYS A 223 29.96 -5.63 -16.45
CA LYS A 223 30.70 -4.71 -17.33
C LYS A 223 32.20 -4.85 -17.21
N GLU A 224 32.68 -5.76 -16.34
CA GLU A 224 34.11 -6.07 -16.24
C GLU A 224 34.29 -7.57 -16.18
N ILE A 225 34.17 -8.22 -17.33
CA ILE A 225 34.92 -9.38 -17.76
C ILE A 225 35.13 -9.26 -19.28
#